data_27b6aefc92e1700d8c5718f1d2da8dc0
#
_entry.id   27b6aefc92e1700d8c5718f1d2da8dc0
#
_cell.length_a   1.000
_cell.length_b   1.000
_cell.length_c   1.000
_cell.angle_alpha   90.00
_cell.angle_beta   90.00
_cell.angle_gamma   90.00
#
_symmetry.space_group_name_H-M   'P 1'
#
loop_
_entity.id
_entity.type
_entity.pdbx_description
1 polymer ?
#
loop_
_entity_poly.entity_id
_entity_poly.type
_entity_poly.pdbx_seq_one_letter_code
_entity_poly.pdbx_strand_id
1 'polypeptide(L)'
;SFEACGNGRISLYRFYEGTRTLVSFKEICDREDVSDYIFFEEKGNALYYLQIEAKDDFRLKRAIFSTEALSKREVCIGTVICTFHREKQLLQNLEKVKASLFFKGTEYFGKLNLCVIDNASFLPEQNEKSLVICHNSNTGGSGGFSKGMEYIRQHKEYGITNVLLMDDDVDFYMESFYRMYALLALRKNEM
;
A
#
# COMPACT_ATOMS: atom_id res chain seq x y z
N SER A 1 -1.40 14.64 -10.54
CA SER A 1 -0.14 15.13 -11.12
C SER A 1 0.52 14.05 -11.97
N PHE A 2 1.31 14.45 -12.93
CA PHE A 2 2.12 13.56 -13.75
C PHE A 2 3.44 14.24 -14.15
N GLU A 3 4.41 13.41 -14.56
CA GLU A 3 5.69 13.81 -15.13
C GLU A 3 5.92 13.00 -16.40
N ALA A 4 6.06 13.68 -17.53
CA ALA A 4 6.18 13.06 -18.85
C ALA A 4 7.02 13.91 -19.80
N CYS A 5 7.55 13.29 -20.86
CA CYS A 5 8.21 13.99 -21.98
C CYS A 5 7.91 13.29 -23.30
N GLY A 6 8.27 13.94 -24.40
CA GLY A 6 8.04 13.45 -25.74
C GLY A 6 6.74 13.96 -26.33
N ASN A 7 6.17 13.22 -27.28
CA ASN A 7 4.95 13.60 -27.98
C ASN A 7 3.80 12.63 -27.69
N GLY A 8 2.76 13.11 -27.03
CA GLY A 8 1.64 12.28 -26.64
C GLY A 8 0.52 13.04 -25.96
N ARG A 9 -0.48 12.31 -25.53
CA ARG A 9 -1.65 12.84 -24.83
C ARG A 9 -1.94 12.04 -23.58
N ILE A 10 -2.21 12.74 -22.48
CA ILE A 10 -2.71 12.16 -21.24
C ILE A 10 -4.14 12.64 -21.05
N SER A 11 -5.09 11.72 -21.05
CA SER A 11 -6.52 11.99 -20.91
C SER A 11 -7.04 11.38 -19.60
N LEU A 12 -7.77 12.15 -18.83
CA LEU A 12 -8.49 11.67 -17.65
C LEU A 12 -9.93 11.32 -18.04
N TYR A 13 -10.34 10.12 -17.76
CA TYR A 13 -11.70 9.64 -17.98
C TYR A 13 -12.40 9.32 -16.66
N ARG A 14 -13.70 9.55 -16.66
CA ARG A 14 -14.63 9.08 -15.66
C ARG A 14 -15.48 7.95 -16.25
N PHE A 15 -15.62 6.85 -15.50
CA PHE A 15 -16.52 5.76 -15.84
C PHE A 15 -17.56 5.60 -14.73
N TYR A 16 -18.83 5.73 -15.09
CA TYR A 16 -19.96 5.64 -14.19
C TYR A 16 -21.17 5.03 -14.91
N GLU A 17 -21.79 4.03 -14.31
CA GLU A 17 -22.98 3.34 -14.85
C GLU A 17 -22.86 2.94 -16.32
N GLY A 18 -21.74 2.32 -16.70
CA GLY A 18 -21.47 1.88 -18.07
C GLY A 18 -21.06 3.01 -19.03
N THR A 19 -21.08 4.25 -18.60
CA THR A 19 -20.76 5.40 -19.44
C THR A 19 -19.36 5.92 -19.18
N ARG A 20 -18.59 6.06 -20.27
CA ARG A 20 -17.26 6.68 -20.28
C ARG A 20 -17.36 8.13 -20.69
N THR A 21 -16.83 9.04 -19.88
CA THR A 21 -16.83 10.48 -20.15
C THR A 21 -15.41 11.02 -20.03
N LEU A 22 -14.94 11.77 -21.04
CA LEU A 22 -13.69 12.52 -20.96
C LEU A 22 -13.89 13.68 -19.96
N VAL A 23 -13.03 13.75 -18.96
CA VAL A 23 -13.04 14.82 -17.95
C VAL A 23 -12.13 15.96 -18.38
N SER A 24 -10.91 15.64 -18.74
CA SER A 24 -9.89 16.60 -19.20
C SER A 24 -8.74 15.87 -19.88
N PHE A 25 -7.88 16.63 -20.54
CA PHE A 25 -6.66 16.09 -21.14
C PHE A 25 -5.54 17.12 -21.17
N LYS A 26 -4.31 16.63 -21.36
CA LYS A 26 -3.12 17.42 -21.64
C LYS A 26 -2.38 16.84 -22.82
N GLU A 27 -2.01 17.71 -23.78
CA GLU A 27 -1.06 17.37 -24.85
C GLU A 27 0.36 17.64 -24.33
N ILE A 28 1.25 16.70 -24.58
CA ILE A 28 2.67 16.80 -24.27
C ILE A 28 3.40 16.84 -25.60
N CYS A 29 4.18 17.89 -25.81
CA CYS A 29 4.92 18.11 -27.04
C CYS A 29 6.38 18.52 -26.77
N ASP A 30 6.84 18.36 -25.53
CA ASP A 30 8.16 18.78 -25.08
C ASP A 30 9.14 17.59 -25.04
N ARG A 31 10.36 17.82 -25.50
CA ARG A 31 11.45 16.86 -25.38
C ARG A 31 12.01 16.77 -23.97
N GLU A 32 11.85 17.82 -23.18
CA GLU A 32 12.21 17.86 -21.76
C GLU A 32 11.06 17.36 -20.89
N ASP A 33 11.39 17.05 -19.65
CA ASP A 33 10.40 16.60 -18.67
C ASP A 33 9.43 17.71 -18.29
N VAL A 34 8.16 17.46 -18.48
CA VAL A 34 7.06 18.33 -18.06
C VAL A 34 6.39 17.75 -16.84
N SER A 35 6.36 18.52 -15.75
CA SER A 35 5.55 18.22 -14.57
C SER A 35 4.30 19.08 -14.60
N ASP A 36 3.13 18.46 -14.64
CA ASP A 36 1.84 19.16 -14.68
C ASP A 36 0.76 18.37 -13.93
N TYR A 37 -0.44 18.91 -13.89
CA TYR A 37 -1.56 18.27 -13.22
C TYR A 37 -2.87 18.49 -13.98
N ILE A 38 -3.81 17.55 -13.79
CA ILE A 38 -5.19 17.65 -14.22
C ILE A 38 -6.04 17.73 -12.95
N PHE A 39 -6.63 18.88 -12.69
CA PHE A 39 -7.60 19.04 -11.62
C PHE A 39 -8.96 18.49 -12.05
N PHE A 40 -9.63 17.85 -11.13
CA PHE A 40 -11.01 17.41 -11.31
C PHE A 40 -11.73 17.32 -9.96
N GLU A 41 -13.05 17.49 -10.01
CA GLU A 41 -13.91 17.24 -8.88
C GLU A 41 -14.45 15.81 -8.95
N GLU A 42 -14.37 15.10 -7.83
CA GLU A 42 -14.99 13.78 -7.69
C GLU A 42 -16.51 13.92 -7.72
N LYS A 43 -17.19 13.21 -8.63
CA LYS A 43 -18.65 13.17 -8.75
C LYS A 43 -19.16 11.75 -8.50
N GLY A 44 -19.71 11.52 -7.34
CA GLY A 44 -20.31 10.23 -6.97
C GLY A 44 -19.31 9.08 -6.90
N ASN A 45 -19.82 7.85 -6.95
CA ASN A 45 -19.01 6.62 -6.90
C ASN A 45 -18.54 6.21 -8.32
N ALA A 46 -17.72 7.04 -8.95
CA ALA A 46 -17.21 6.79 -10.28
C ALA A 46 -15.75 6.29 -10.25
N LEU A 47 -15.37 5.52 -11.26
CA LEU A 47 -13.99 5.17 -11.50
C LEU A 47 -13.32 6.27 -12.34
N TYR A 48 -12.18 6.76 -11.88
CA TYR A 48 -11.33 7.70 -12.64
C TYR A 48 -10.05 6.99 -13.07
N TYR A 49 -9.67 7.15 -14.33
CA TYR A 49 -8.46 6.55 -14.86
C TYR A 49 -7.82 7.39 -15.97
N LEU A 50 -6.53 7.18 -16.18
CA LEU A 50 -5.79 7.83 -17.24
C LEU A 50 -5.76 6.93 -18.48
N GLN A 51 -5.99 7.53 -19.66
CA GLN A 51 -5.63 6.97 -20.95
C GLN A 51 -4.44 7.73 -21.49
N ILE A 52 -3.43 7.00 -21.94
CA ILE A 52 -2.21 7.55 -22.51
C ILE A 52 -2.17 7.19 -23.98
N GLU A 53 -2.06 8.20 -24.83
CA GLU A 53 -1.86 8.08 -26.27
C GLU A 53 -0.43 8.54 -26.57
N ALA A 54 0.48 7.58 -26.67
CA ALA A 54 1.86 7.83 -27.02
C ALA A 54 1.99 8.00 -28.54
N LYS A 55 2.63 9.05 -28.95
CA LYS A 55 3.18 9.24 -30.30
C LYS A 55 4.70 8.98 -30.21
N ASP A 56 5.48 9.54 -31.08
CA ASP A 56 6.92 9.37 -31.08
C ASP A 56 7.55 9.76 -29.73
N ASP A 57 8.52 8.99 -29.27
CA ASP A 57 9.36 9.25 -28.07
C ASP A 57 8.63 9.59 -26.75
N PHE A 58 7.34 9.29 -26.65
CA PHE A 58 6.60 9.56 -25.42
C PHE A 58 7.07 8.69 -24.26
N ARG A 59 7.31 9.31 -23.11
CA ARG A 59 7.69 8.64 -21.87
C ARG A 59 6.92 9.21 -20.69
N LEU A 60 6.09 8.39 -20.05
CA LEU A 60 5.50 8.71 -18.76
C LEU A 60 6.45 8.25 -17.65
N LYS A 61 6.99 9.15 -16.85
CA LYS A 61 7.85 8.85 -15.72
C LYS A 61 7.06 8.59 -14.45
N ARG A 62 6.02 9.38 -14.24
CA ARG A 62 5.21 9.32 -13.02
C ARG A 62 3.78 9.76 -13.30
N ALA A 63 2.81 9.12 -12.64
CA ALA A 63 1.43 9.62 -12.56
C ALA A 63 0.86 9.28 -11.17
N ILE A 64 0.28 10.27 -10.50
CA ILE A 64 -0.24 10.14 -9.15
C ILE A 64 -1.60 10.80 -9.07
N PHE A 65 -2.58 10.09 -8.52
CA PHE A 65 -3.78 10.68 -7.99
C PHE A 65 -3.51 11.20 -6.58
N SER A 66 -3.80 12.44 -6.32
CA SER A 66 -3.63 13.10 -5.02
C SER A 66 -4.89 13.86 -4.64
N THR A 67 -5.05 14.11 -3.36
CA THR A 67 -6.16 14.89 -2.82
C THR A 67 -5.64 15.80 -1.71
N GLU A 68 -6.26 16.97 -1.54
CA GLU A 68 -6.05 17.87 -0.41
C GLU A 68 -6.97 17.54 0.78
N ALA A 69 -7.81 16.51 0.65
CA ALA A 69 -8.66 16.07 1.73
C ALA A 69 -7.83 15.61 2.92
N LEU A 70 -8.15 16.10 4.09
CA LEU A 70 -7.52 15.67 5.34
C LEU A 70 -7.89 14.23 5.65
N SER A 71 -6.96 13.49 6.25
CA SER A 71 -7.22 12.17 6.79
C SER A 71 -8.39 12.23 7.77
N LYS A 72 -9.36 11.33 7.58
CA LYS A 72 -10.56 11.26 8.44
C LYS A 72 -10.42 10.24 9.57
N ARG A 73 -9.39 9.43 9.52
CA ARG A 73 -9.20 8.30 10.43
C ARG A 73 -7.74 8.15 10.81
N GLU A 74 -7.54 7.77 12.04
CA GLU A 74 -6.26 7.19 12.43
C GLU A 74 -6.19 5.76 11.92
N VAL A 75 -5.10 5.44 11.23
CA VAL A 75 -4.84 4.11 10.69
C VAL A 75 -3.54 3.58 11.26
N CYS A 76 -3.59 2.35 11.71
CA CYS A 76 -2.43 1.54 12.05
C CYS A 76 -2.65 0.13 11.50
N ILE A 77 -1.76 -0.33 10.66
CA ILE A 77 -1.88 -1.62 9.97
C ILE A 77 -1.08 -2.66 10.75
N GLY A 78 -1.73 -3.75 11.15
CA GLY A 78 -1.07 -4.94 11.69
C GLY A 78 -0.97 -5.99 10.59
N THR A 79 0.24 -6.28 10.11
CA THR A 79 0.44 -7.33 9.11
C THR A 79 0.77 -8.64 9.81
N VAL A 80 -0.07 -9.66 9.63
CA VAL A 80 0.19 -11.03 10.10
C VAL A 80 0.82 -11.82 8.97
N ILE A 81 1.99 -12.39 9.24
CA ILE A 81 2.71 -13.26 8.31
C ILE A 81 2.86 -14.62 8.96
N CYS A 82 2.44 -15.69 8.28
CA CYS A 82 2.67 -17.06 8.72
C CYS A 82 3.80 -17.67 7.89
N THR A 83 4.83 -18.21 8.53
CA THR A 83 5.96 -18.84 7.85
C THR A 83 6.23 -20.26 8.31
N PHE A 84 6.76 -21.09 7.41
CA PHE A 84 7.24 -22.43 7.69
C PHE A 84 8.40 -22.79 6.74
N HIS A 85 9.63 -22.80 7.27
CA HIS A 85 10.86 -23.09 6.53
C HIS A 85 11.12 -22.23 5.28
N ARG A 86 10.74 -20.92 5.34
CA ARG A 86 10.98 -19.92 4.29
C ARG A 86 11.70 -18.67 4.80
N GLU A 87 12.59 -18.84 5.76
CA GLU A 87 13.24 -17.76 6.49
C GLU A 87 13.96 -16.77 5.57
N LYS A 88 14.59 -17.25 4.51
CA LYS A 88 15.33 -16.40 3.57
C LYS A 88 14.45 -15.34 2.92
N GLN A 89 13.30 -15.75 2.37
CA GLN A 89 12.36 -14.84 1.71
C GLN A 89 11.73 -13.88 2.72
N LEU A 90 11.31 -14.43 3.86
CA LEU A 90 10.76 -13.63 4.94
C LEU A 90 11.74 -12.55 5.41
N LEU A 91 13.01 -12.91 5.71
CA LEU A 91 14.01 -11.94 6.17
C LEU A 91 14.27 -10.84 5.15
N GLN A 92 14.30 -11.16 3.85
CA GLN A 92 14.39 -10.15 2.80
C GLN A 92 13.20 -9.19 2.82
N ASN A 93 11.99 -9.70 3.03
CA ASN A 93 10.79 -8.89 3.14
C ASN A 93 10.78 -8.01 4.40
N LEU A 94 11.22 -8.55 5.54
CA LEU A 94 11.37 -7.78 6.78
C LEU A 94 12.36 -6.63 6.62
N GLU A 95 13.48 -6.83 5.92
CA GLU A 95 14.46 -5.77 5.65
C GLU A 95 13.88 -4.66 4.75
N LYS A 96 13.08 -5.02 3.72
CA LYS A 96 12.36 -4.01 2.91
C LYS A 96 11.44 -3.14 3.79
N VAL A 97 10.69 -3.77 4.70
CA VAL A 97 9.76 -3.04 5.59
C VAL A 97 10.52 -2.18 6.59
N LYS A 98 11.57 -2.71 7.25
CA LYS A 98 12.41 -1.95 8.18
C LYS A 98 13.09 -0.75 7.53
N ALA A 99 13.43 -0.83 6.23
CA ALA A 99 14.00 0.27 5.47
C ALA A 99 12.97 1.35 5.10
N SER A 100 11.69 1.11 5.26
CA SER A 100 10.59 1.97 4.85
C SER A 100 10.35 3.16 5.78
N LEU A 101 9.53 4.11 5.31
CA LEU A 101 9.10 5.28 6.11
C LEU A 101 8.26 4.90 7.34
N PHE A 102 7.63 3.73 7.37
CA PHE A 102 6.90 3.24 8.54
C PHE A 102 7.82 2.95 9.74
N PHE A 103 9.12 2.75 9.50
CA PHE A 103 10.13 2.46 10.52
C PHE A 103 11.15 3.59 10.70
N LYS A 104 11.05 4.68 9.94
CA LYS A 104 12.00 5.80 9.95
C LYS A 104 11.30 7.09 10.28
N GLY A 105 11.24 7.50 11.52
CA GLY A 105 10.86 8.83 12.04
C GLY A 105 10.18 9.83 11.09
N THR A 106 9.08 9.44 10.44
CA THR A 106 8.27 10.24 9.53
C THR A 106 6.82 10.25 10.00
N GLU A 107 5.92 10.90 9.26
CA GLU A 107 4.48 10.86 9.52
C GLU A 107 3.87 9.44 9.51
N TYR A 108 4.53 8.49 8.81
CA TYR A 108 4.14 7.07 8.78
C TYR A 108 4.72 6.25 9.93
N PHE A 109 5.61 6.83 10.76
CA PHE A 109 6.28 6.08 11.83
C PHE A 109 5.29 5.43 12.79
N GLY A 110 5.47 4.11 13.01
CA GLY A 110 4.61 3.32 13.90
C GLY A 110 3.20 3.05 13.36
N LYS A 111 2.92 3.35 12.09
CA LYS A 111 1.61 3.07 11.45
C LYS A 111 1.55 1.71 10.77
N LEU A 112 2.64 0.94 10.80
CA LEU A 112 2.74 -0.46 10.35
C LEU A 112 3.43 -1.29 11.41
N ASN A 113 2.80 -2.39 11.80
CA ASN A 113 3.35 -3.38 12.73
C ASN A 113 3.36 -4.75 12.05
N LEU A 114 4.40 -5.53 12.30
CA LEU A 114 4.56 -6.88 11.76
C LEU A 114 4.39 -7.90 12.88
N CYS A 115 3.55 -8.89 12.67
CA CYS A 115 3.36 -10.05 13.54
C CYS A 115 3.67 -11.31 12.74
N VAL A 116 4.85 -11.86 12.93
CA VAL A 116 5.31 -13.09 12.28
C VAL A 116 5.01 -14.27 13.17
N ILE A 117 4.31 -15.25 12.64
CA ILE A 117 4.04 -16.53 13.28
C ILE A 117 4.90 -17.60 12.62
N ASP A 118 5.91 -18.03 13.34
CA ASP A 118 6.86 -19.03 12.87
C ASP A 118 6.43 -20.44 13.30
N ASN A 119 5.83 -21.16 12.36
CA ASN A 119 5.38 -22.54 12.54
C ASN A 119 6.53 -23.56 12.60
N ALA A 120 7.75 -23.17 12.27
CA ALA A 120 8.95 -24.01 12.36
C ALA A 120 9.73 -23.77 13.66
N SER A 121 9.43 -22.68 14.38
CA SER A 121 10.15 -22.26 15.58
C SER A 121 11.67 -22.11 15.34
N PHE A 122 12.05 -21.64 14.16
CA PHE A 122 13.44 -21.52 13.74
C PHE A 122 14.01 -20.12 13.99
N LEU A 123 13.18 -19.08 13.79
CA LEU A 123 13.60 -17.69 13.97
C LEU A 123 13.71 -17.35 15.47
N PRO A 124 14.64 -16.46 15.85
CA PRO A 124 14.65 -15.95 17.21
C PRO A 124 13.34 -15.22 17.53
N GLU A 125 12.76 -15.49 18.67
CA GLU A 125 11.58 -14.75 19.15
C GLU A 125 11.92 -13.27 19.32
N GLN A 126 11.01 -12.40 18.91
CA GLN A 126 11.13 -10.96 19.03
C GLN A 126 9.81 -10.37 19.51
N ASN A 127 9.88 -9.45 20.46
CA ASN A 127 8.71 -8.79 21.02
C ASN A 127 8.92 -7.28 21.11
N GLU A 128 8.99 -6.64 19.94
CA GLU A 128 9.00 -5.19 19.83
C GLU A 128 7.70 -4.71 19.22
N LYS A 129 7.21 -3.53 19.61
CA LYS A 129 5.92 -3.02 19.12
C LYS A 129 5.78 -3.08 17.59
N SER A 130 6.84 -2.79 16.87
CA SER A 130 6.85 -2.73 15.40
C SER A 130 7.09 -4.07 14.72
N LEU A 131 7.69 -5.04 15.43
CA LEU A 131 7.97 -6.38 14.93
C LEU A 131 7.91 -7.40 16.06
N VAL A 132 6.98 -8.31 15.92
CA VAL A 132 6.81 -9.47 16.80
C VAL A 132 7.07 -10.73 16.01
N ILE A 133 7.87 -11.63 16.56
CA ILE A 133 8.09 -13.00 16.04
C ILE A 133 7.71 -13.97 17.13
N CYS A 134 6.66 -14.75 16.91
CA CYS A 134 6.15 -15.74 17.85
C CYS A 134 6.31 -17.14 17.27
N HIS A 135 6.87 -18.05 18.06
CA HIS A 135 6.87 -19.48 17.76
C HIS A 135 5.48 -20.08 17.81
N ASN A 136 5.24 -21.04 16.95
CA ASN A 136 3.99 -21.80 16.91
C ASN A 136 4.26 -23.26 16.57
N SER A 137 3.48 -24.17 17.14
CA SER A 137 3.40 -25.53 16.59
C SER A 137 2.78 -25.42 15.19
N ASN A 138 3.30 -26.19 14.23
CA ASN A 138 2.79 -26.13 12.87
C ASN A 138 1.31 -26.54 12.81
N THR A 139 0.44 -25.52 12.80
CA THR A 139 -1.02 -25.66 12.67
C THR A 139 -1.49 -25.26 11.28
N GLY A 140 -0.55 -25.21 10.30
CA GLY A 140 -0.79 -24.73 8.94
C GLY A 140 -1.00 -23.21 8.87
N GLY A 141 -1.28 -22.73 7.67
CA GLY A 141 -1.48 -21.28 7.42
C GLY A 141 -2.68 -20.73 8.21
N SER A 142 -3.81 -21.43 8.21
CA SER A 142 -5.02 -20.99 8.93
C SER A 142 -4.77 -20.84 10.43
N GLY A 143 -4.09 -21.80 11.06
CA GLY A 143 -3.76 -21.74 12.49
C GLY A 143 -2.76 -20.62 12.79
N GLY A 144 -1.74 -20.44 11.93
CA GLY A 144 -0.77 -19.36 12.08
C GLY A 144 -1.43 -17.99 11.95
N PHE A 145 -2.24 -17.76 10.94
CA PHE A 145 -2.98 -16.49 10.79
C PHE A 145 -3.94 -16.23 11.96
N SER A 146 -4.66 -17.27 12.42
CA SER A 146 -5.54 -17.15 13.58
C SER A 146 -4.78 -16.75 14.85
N LYS A 147 -3.61 -17.35 15.08
CA LYS A 147 -2.74 -16.98 16.21
C LYS A 147 -2.25 -15.53 16.12
N GLY A 148 -1.83 -15.08 14.95
CA GLY A 148 -1.40 -13.70 14.74
C GLY A 148 -2.52 -12.68 14.94
N MET A 149 -3.72 -12.97 14.43
CA MET A 149 -4.89 -12.12 14.68
C MET A 149 -5.27 -12.08 16.16
N GLU A 150 -5.21 -13.21 16.85
CA GLU A 150 -5.45 -13.28 18.28
C GLU A 150 -4.40 -12.49 19.08
N TYR A 151 -3.12 -12.58 18.69
CA TYR A 151 -2.06 -11.78 19.28
C TYR A 151 -2.38 -10.28 19.16
N ILE A 152 -2.71 -9.81 17.96
CA ILE A 152 -3.09 -8.41 17.72
C ILE A 152 -4.30 -8.00 18.57
N ARG A 153 -5.31 -8.85 18.68
CA ARG A 153 -6.51 -8.61 19.48
C ARG A 153 -6.20 -8.44 20.97
N GLN A 154 -5.23 -9.18 21.49
CA GLN A 154 -4.80 -9.12 22.88
C GLN A 154 -3.95 -7.89 23.20
N HIS A 155 -3.20 -7.36 22.21
CA HIS A 155 -2.28 -6.22 22.37
C HIS A 155 -2.88 -4.92 21.84
N LYS A 156 -3.98 -4.50 22.45
CA LYS A 156 -4.71 -3.27 22.05
C LYS A 156 -3.87 -2.00 22.16
N GLU A 157 -2.85 -2.01 23.01
CA GLU A 157 -1.88 -0.92 23.17
C GLU A 157 -1.09 -0.58 21.90
N TYR A 158 -1.04 -1.50 20.93
CA TYR A 158 -0.42 -1.21 19.62
C TYR A 158 -1.27 -0.31 18.74
N GLY A 159 -2.56 -0.16 19.06
CA GLY A 159 -3.48 0.75 18.33
C GLY A 159 -3.78 0.28 16.92
N ILE A 160 -3.66 -1.02 16.62
CA ILE A 160 -3.92 -1.59 15.30
C ILE A 160 -5.40 -1.44 14.96
N THR A 161 -5.68 -0.80 13.84
CA THR A 161 -7.05 -0.55 13.36
C THR A 161 -7.45 -1.47 12.21
N ASN A 162 -6.47 -1.99 11.47
CA ASN A 162 -6.69 -2.83 10.30
C ASN A 162 -5.68 -3.98 10.30
N VAL A 163 -6.13 -5.17 9.94
CA VAL A 163 -5.26 -6.34 9.83
C VAL A 163 -5.07 -6.71 8.36
N LEU A 164 -3.82 -6.90 7.95
CA LEU A 164 -3.42 -7.46 6.68
C LEU A 164 -2.87 -8.86 6.89
N LEU A 165 -3.41 -9.85 6.19
CA LEU A 165 -2.85 -11.20 6.13
C LEU A 165 -1.95 -11.27 4.90
N MET A 166 -0.73 -11.73 5.07
CA MET A 166 0.26 -11.80 3.99
C MET A 166 1.04 -13.10 4.07
N ASP A 167 1.21 -13.78 2.94
CA ASP A 167 2.07 -14.96 2.85
C ASP A 167 3.56 -14.58 2.92
N ASP A 168 4.39 -15.50 3.36
CA ASP A 168 5.83 -15.28 3.56
C ASP A 168 6.64 -15.21 2.26
N ASP A 169 6.10 -15.73 1.16
CA ASP A 169 6.72 -15.77 -0.17
C ASP A 169 6.24 -14.67 -1.13
N VAL A 170 5.44 -13.74 -0.66
CA VAL A 170 4.97 -12.60 -1.46
C VAL A 170 6.13 -11.64 -1.71
N ASP A 171 6.36 -11.28 -2.98
CA ASP A 171 7.21 -10.14 -3.33
C ASP A 171 6.35 -8.88 -3.50
N PHE A 172 6.76 -7.77 -2.87
CA PHE A 172 5.99 -6.54 -2.85
C PHE A 172 6.87 -5.29 -2.93
N TYR A 173 6.26 -4.21 -3.37
CA TYR A 173 6.80 -2.87 -3.29
C TYR A 173 6.19 -2.13 -2.09
N MET A 174 7.02 -1.40 -1.33
CA MET A 174 6.53 -0.60 -0.19
C MET A 174 5.47 0.44 -0.57
N GLU A 175 5.47 0.88 -1.81
CA GLU A 175 4.43 1.76 -2.36
C GLU A 175 3.02 1.19 -2.20
N SER A 176 2.84 -0.13 -2.26
CA SER A 176 1.55 -0.78 -2.05
C SER A 176 1.02 -0.56 -0.62
N PHE A 177 1.92 -0.56 0.37
CA PHE A 177 1.56 -0.28 1.77
C PHE A 177 1.21 1.19 1.98
N TYR A 178 1.96 2.12 1.36
CA TYR A 178 1.64 3.55 1.44
C TYR A 178 0.28 3.86 0.81
N ARG A 179 -0.02 3.27 -0.33
CA ARG A 179 -1.33 3.41 -0.99
C ARG A 179 -2.46 2.82 -0.16
N MET A 180 -2.27 1.63 0.40
CA MET A 180 -3.24 1.01 1.29
C MET A 180 -3.50 1.89 2.52
N TYR A 181 -2.44 2.39 3.17
CA TYR A 181 -2.56 3.32 4.29
C TYR A 181 -3.38 4.56 3.91
N ALA A 182 -3.04 5.21 2.78
CA ALA A 182 -3.74 6.40 2.31
C ALA A 182 -5.22 6.14 2.02
N LEU A 183 -5.55 5.01 1.36
CA LEU A 183 -6.94 4.62 1.08
C LEU A 183 -7.73 4.39 2.37
N LEU A 184 -7.15 3.70 3.36
CA LEU A 184 -7.79 3.47 4.65
C LEU A 184 -8.00 4.79 5.41
N ALA A 185 -7.02 5.69 5.39
CA ALA A 185 -7.08 6.99 6.07
C ALA A 185 -8.10 7.95 5.46
N LEU A 186 -8.30 7.89 4.14
CA LEU A 186 -9.22 8.77 3.40
C LEU A 186 -10.64 8.19 3.25
N ARG A 187 -10.86 6.94 3.61
CA ARG A 187 -12.13 6.25 3.43
C ARG A 187 -13.28 6.95 4.16
N LYS A 188 -14.41 7.18 3.45
CA LYS A 188 -15.59 7.88 3.98
C LYS A 188 -16.48 6.99 4.85
N ASN A 189 -16.63 5.71 4.48
CA ASN A 189 -17.60 4.79 5.10
C ASN A 189 -16.91 3.77 6.03
N GLU A 190 -17.60 3.38 7.08
CA GLU A 190 -17.25 2.19 7.88
C GLU A 190 -17.64 0.92 7.10
N MET A 191 -16.83 -0.11 7.20
CA MET A 191 -17.21 -1.45 6.70
C MET A 191 -18.03 -2.14 7.77
#